data_7dc7698bb34e1ecf287a9c2b6672d691
#
_entry.id   7dc7698bb34e1ecf287a9c2b6672d691
#
_cell.length_a   1.000
_cell.length_b   1.000
_cell.length_c   1.000
_cell.angle_alpha   90.00
_cell.angle_beta   90.00
_cell.angle_gamma   90.00
#
_symmetry.space_group_name_H-M   'P 1'
#
loop_
_entity.id
_entity.type
_entity.pdbx_description
1 polymer ?
#
loop_
_entity_poly.entity_id
_entity_poly.type
_entity_poly.pdbx_seq_one_letter_code
_entity_poly.pdbx_strand_id
1 'polypeptide(L)'
;MSASLASARRIVVKVGSSLVTNEGRGVDAEAIGNWSRQLAALARGGREVVMVSSGAIAEGMKRLGWGTRPKELHELQAAAAVGQMGLVQMYETQLRGHGMSSAQVLLTHADLADRERYLNARSTLLTLLQLKVIPVINENDTVVNDEIKFGDNDTLGALVANLVDADALIILTDQRGLYSADPRRDPAARFIDRAQAGDPELERMAGGVGSSIGRGGMITKI
;
A
#
# COMPACT_ATOMS: atom_id res chain seq x y z
N MET A 1 -5.96 20.33 -14.46
CA MET A 1 -6.86 19.36 -15.13
C MET A 1 -6.61 18.00 -14.51
N SER A 2 -7.60 17.44 -13.82
CA SER A 2 -7.49 16.07 -13.29
C SER A 2 -7.43 15.12 -14.48
N ALA A 3 -6.29 14.45 -14.68
CA ALA A 3 -6.18 13.40 -15.66
C ALA A 3 -7.25 12.35 -15.32
N SER A 4 -8.10 12.00 -16.27
CA SER A 4 -9.05 10.90 -16.09
C SER A 4 -8.24 9.62 -15.84
N LEU A 5 -8.62 8.78 -14.86
CA LEU A 5 -8.03 7.47 -14.65
C LEU A 5 -7.98 6.63 -15.94
N ALA A 6 -8.90 6.90 -16.87
CA ALA A 6 -8.95 6.26 -18.17
C ALA A 6 -7.71 6.58 -19.03
N SER A 7 -7.11 7.76 -18.89
CA SER A 7 -5.91 8.18 -19.63
C SER A 7 -4.59 7.93 -18.89
N ALA A 8 -4.64 7.51 -17.61
CA ALA A 8 -3.45 7.24 -16.83
C ALA A 8 -2.67 6.07 -17.43
N ARG A 9 -1.39 6.29 -17.69
CA ARG A 9 -0.47 5.27 -18.24
C ARG A 9 0.29 4.55 -17.14
N ARG A 10 0.77 5.29 -16.14
CA ARG A 10 1.50 4.74 -14.97
C ARG A 10 0.66 4.90 -13.72
N ILE A 11 0.36 3.81 -13.07
CA ILE A 11 -0.56 3.74 -11.94
C ILE A 11 0.12 3.06 -10.76
N VAL A 12 0.09 3.71 -9.60
CA VAL A 12 0.45 3.10 -8.33
C VAL A 12 -0.84 2.69 -7.60
N VAL A 13 -0.91 1.44 -7.17
CA VAL A 13 -2.03 0.92 -6.39
C VAL A 13 -1.53 0.56 -5.00
N LYS A 14 -2.03 1.24 -3.98
CA LYS A 14 -1.72 0.93 -2.57
C LYS A 14 -2.88 0.19 -1.91
N VAL A 15 -2.56 -0.88 -1.19
CA VAL A 15 -3.56 -1.66 -0.44
C VAL A 15 -3.24 -1.65 1.06
N GLY A 16 -4.24 -1.32 1.87
CA GLY A 16 -4.13 -1.30 3.32
C GLY A 16 -4.04 -2.70 3.96
N SER A 17 -3.42 -2.78 5.13
CA SER A 17 -3.18 -4.05 5.83
C SER A 17 -4.46 -4.79 6.19
N SER A 18 -5.54 -4.10 6.57
CA SER A 18 -6.84 -4.70 6.88
C SER A 18 -7.40 -5.52 5.71
N LEU A 19 -7.26 -4.99 4.49
CA LEU A 19 -7.72 -5.67 3.27
C LEU A 19 -6.81 -6.84 2.89
N VAL A 20 -5.48 -6.65 2.98
CA VAL A 20 -4.50 -7.68 2.62
C VAL A 20 -4.57 -8.88 3.55
N THR A 21 -4.89 -8.66 4.82
CA THR A 21 -4.84 -9.70 5.87
C THR A 21 -6.21 -10.11 6.38
N ASN A 22 -7.28 -9.78 5.67
CA ASN A 22 -8.64 -10.10 6.10
C ASN A 22 -8.85 -9.74 7.59
N GLU A 23 -8.64 -8.46 7.92
CA GLU A 23 -8.71 -7.92 9.29
C GLU A 23 -7.74 -8.60 10.29
N GLY A 24 -6.54 -8.94 9.84
CA GLY A 24 -5.50 -9.55 10.69
C GLY A 24 -5.59 -11.07 10.83
N ARG A 25 -6.51 -11.73 10.11
CA ARG A 25 -6.64 -13.21 10.09
C ARG A 25 -5.60 -13.91 9.21
N GLY A 26 -4.70 -13.16 8.61
CA GLY A 26 -3.64 -13.58 7.71
C GLY A 26 -3.93 -13.22 6.26
N VAL A 27 -2.97 -13.46 5.38
CA VAL A 27 -3.08 -13.08 3.96
C VAL A 27 -4.38 -13.60 3.34
N ASP A 28 -5.15 -12.70 2.75
CA ASP A 28 -6.37 -13.00 2.00
C ASP A 28 -6.02 -13.37 0.56
N ALA A 29 -5.93 -14.67 0.29
CA ALA A 29 -5.57 -15.19 -1.03
C ALA A 29 -6.60 -14.82 -2.12
N GLU A 30 -7.89 -14.76 -1.78
CA GLU A 30 -8.95 -14.42 -2.72
C GLU A 30 -8.89 -12.93 -3.10
N ALA A 31 -8.73 -12.05 -2.12
CA ALA A 31 -8.59 -10.62 -2.35
C ALA A 31 -7.34 -10.33 -3.20
N ILE A 32 -6.18 -10.90 -2.83
CA ILE A 32 -4.93 -10.76 -3.61
C ILE A 32 -5.10 -11.31 -5.03
N GLY A 33 -5.78 -12.45 -5.19
CA GLY A 33 -6.08 -13.02 -6.49
C GLY A 33 -6.92 -12.07 -7.36
N ASN A 34 -7.95 -11.45 -6.79
CA ASN A 34 -8.78 -10.49 -7.47
C ASN A 34 -8.01 -9.23 -7.89
N TRP A 35 -7.15 -8.69 -7.02
CA TRP A 35 -6.31 -7.54 -7.38
C TRP A 35 -5.27 -7.92 -8.43
N SER A 36 -4.61 -9.05 -8.28
CA SER A 36 -3.61 -9.53 -9.25
C SER A 36 -4.21 -9.69 -10.65
N ARG A 37 -5.43 -10.21 -10.75
CA ARG A 37 -6.17 -10.30 -12.01
C ARG A 37 -6.41 -8.92 -12.63
N GLN A 38 -6.80 -7.93 -11.84
CA GLN A 38 -7.04 -6.56 -12.30
C GLN A 38 -5.74 -5.86 -12.71
N LEU A 39 -4.67 -5.97 -11.89
CA LEU A 39 -3.33 -5.44 -12.20
C LEU A 39 -2.80 -6.03 -13.51
N ALA A 40 -2.92 -7.35 -13.68
CA ALA A 40 -2.52 -8.03 -14.91
C ALA A 40 -3.34 -7.57 -16.13
N ALA A 41 -4.63 -7.30 -15.96
CA ALA A 41 -5.47 -6.75 -17.03
C ALA A 41 -5.01 -5.34 -17.44
N LEU A 42 -4.69 -4.48 -16.48
CA LEU A 42 -4.15 -3.13 -16.73
C LEU A 42 -2.80 -3.21 -17.47
N ALA A 43 -1.89 -4.08 -17.01
CA ALA A 43 -0.57 -4.27 -17.61
C ALA A 43 -0.67 -4.80 -19.04
N ARG A 44 -1.54 -5.77 -19.31
CA ARG A 44 -1.81 -6.27 -20.68
C ARG A 44 -2.42 -5.19 -21.58
N GLY A 45 -3.18 -4.26 -20.99
CA GLY A 45 -3.70 -3.08 -21.69
C GLY A 45 -2.65 -1.99 -21.97
N GLY A 46 -1.36 -2.25 -21.71
CA GLY A 46 -0.25 -1.34 -22.01
C GLY A 46 0.01 -0.32 -20.91
N ARG A 47 -0.57 -0.46 -19.72
CA ARG A 47 -0.28 0.40 -18.57
C ARG A 47 0.88 -0.14 -17.75
N GLU A 48 1.64 0.77 -17.17
CA GLU A 48 2.67 0.47 -16.18
C GLU A 48 2.04 0.48 -14.79
N VAL A 49 2.16 -0.62 -14.04
CA VAL A 49 1.49 -0.78 -12.76
C VAL A 49 2.50 -1.09 -11.67
N VAL A 50 2.40 -0.38 -10.56
CA VAL A 50 3.18 -0.60 -9.34
C VAL A 50 2.21 -0.92 -8.21
N MET A 51 2.50 -1.94 -7.43
CA MET A 51 1.74 -2.31 -6.23
C MET A 51 2.50 -1.87 -4.98
N VAL A 52 1.82 -1.17 -4.06
CA VAL A 52 2.33 -0.90 -2.71
C VAL A 52 1.45 -1.66 -1.73
N SER A 53 2.03 -2.65 -1.08
CA SER A 53 1.33 -3.55 -0.17
C SER A 53 1.59 -3.19 1.29
N SER A 54 0.87 -3.85 2.17
CA SER A 54 1.00 -3.79 3.62
C SER A 54 0.72 -5.18 4.20
N GLY A 55 0.79 -5.32 5.53
CA GLY A 55 0.29 -6.52 6.21
C GLY A 55 1.34 -7.57 6.55
N ALA A 56 2.64 -7.28 6.31
CA ALA A 56 3.72 -8.22 6.63
C ALA A 56 3.73 -8.62 8.11
N ILE A 57 3.59 -7.67 9.04
CA ILE A 57 3.55 -7.97 10.48
C ILE A 57 2.38 -8.89 10.82
N ALA A 58 1.18 -8.61 10.33
CA ALA A 58 -0.01 -9.42 10.64
C ALA A 58 0.11 -10.85 10.08
N GLU A 59 0.64 -11.01 8.87
CA GLU A 59 0.93 -12.32 8.30
C GLU A 59 2.01 -13.06 9.10
N GLY A 60 3.06 -12.37 9.54
CA GLY A 60 4.11 -12.94 10.36
C GLY A 60 3.61 -13.41 11.71
N MET A 61 2.79 -12.60 12.38
CA MET A 61 2.14 -12.98 13.64
C MET A 61 1.33 -14.26 13.48
N LYS A 62 0.54 -14.35 12.41
CA LYS A 62 -0.22 -15.57 12.10
C LYS A 62 0.69 -16.78 11.93
N ARG A 63 1.76 -16.66 11.13
CA ARG A 63 2.72 -17.75 10.90
C ARG A 63 3.45 -18.20 12.14
N LEU A 64 3.73 -17.26 13.04
CA LEU A 64 4.35 -17.52 14.34
C LEU A 64 3.36 -18.01 15.42
N GLY A 65 2.06 -18.04 15.12
CA GLY A 65 1.04 -18.43 16.09
C GLY A 65 0.78 -17.38 17.19
N TRP A 66 1.11 -16.11 16.92
CA TRP A 66 0.95 -15.04 17.91
C TRP A 66 -0.47 -14.47 17.86
N GLY A 67 -1.22 -14.64 18.95
CA GLY A 67 -2.60 -14.14 19.06
C GLY A 67 -2.69 -12.66 19.45
N THR A 68 -1.60 -12.04 19.92
CA THR A 68 -1.56 -10.65 20.35
C THR A 68 -0.40 -9.92 19.68
N ARG A 69 -0.66 -8.68 19.23
CA ARG A 69 0.39 -7.86 18.62
C ARG A 69 1.47 -7.50 19.64
N PRO A 70 2.74 -7.79 19.35
CA PRO A 70 3.85 -7.43 20.22
C PRO A 70 3.94 -5.92 20.44
N LYS A 71 4.57 -5.54 21.55
CA LYS A 71 4.88 -4.14 21.86
C LYS A 71 6.33 -3.80 21.55
N GLU A 72 7.20 -4.80 21.63
CA GLU A 72 8.63 -4.63 21.42
C GLU A 72 8.95 -4.51 19.93
N LEU A 73 9.83 -3.55 19.59
CA LEU A 73 10.18 -3.25 18.23
C LEU A 73 10.78 -4.46 17.50
N HIS A 74 11.72 -5.15 18.12
CA HIS A 74 12.41 -6.29 17.52
C HIS A 74 11.46 -7.49 17.27
N GLU A 75 10.40 -7.63 18.05
CA GLU A 75 9.37 -8.67 17.82
C GLU A 75 8.51 -8.29 16.59
N LEU A 76 8.14 -7.00 16.45
CA LEU A 76 7.44 -6.52 15.27
C LEU A 76 8.29 -6.70 14.00
N GLN A 77 9.59 -6.38 14.06
CA GLN A 77 10.54 -6.57 12.97
C GLN A 77 10.68 -8.04 12.59
N ALA A 78 10.78 -8.94 13.59
CA ALA A 78 10.83 -10.39 13.36
C ALA A 78 9.54 -10.90 12.71
N ALA A 79 8.37 -10.46 13.19
CA ALA A 79 7.10 -10.81 12.59
C ALA A 79 7.03 -10.30 11.12
N ALA A 80 7.44 -9.06 10.86
CA ALA A 80 7.49 -8.52 9.51
C ALA A 80 8.37 -9.36 8.58
N ALA A 81 9.56 -9.76 9.03
CA ALA A 81 10.47 -10.59 8.25
C ALA A 81 9.84 -11.94 7.86
N VAL A 82 9.20 -12.62 8.81
CA VAL A 82 8.49 -13.89 8.56
C VAL A 82 7.29 -13.71 7.63
N GLY A 83 6.52 -12.65 7.84
CA GLY A 83 5.30 -12.41 7.07
C GLY A 83 5.55 -11.90 5.68
N GLN A 84 6.60 -11.10 5.47
CA GLN A 84 6.96 -10.56 4.16
C GLN A 84 7.21 -11.66 3.13
N MET A 85 7.84 -12.76 3.51
CA MET A 85 8.03 -13.91 2.61
C MET A 85 6.70 -14.47 2.11
N GLY A 86 5.73 -14.65 3.00
CA GLY A 86 4.42 -15.18 2.63
C GLY A 86 3.60 -14.23 1.76
N LEU A 87 3.67 -12.95 2.08
CA LEU A 87 2.99 -11.91 1.33
C LEU A 87 3.50 -11.86 -0.12
N VAL A 88 4.81 -11.82 -0.31
CA VAL A 88 5.43 -11.80 -1.64
C VAL A 88 5.14 -13.07 -2.42
N GLN A 89 5.25 -14.23 -1.79
CA GLN A 89 4.95 -15.50 -2.43
C GLN A 89 3.50 -15.55 -2.94
N MET A 90 2.56 -14.96 -2.18
CA MET A 90 1.16 -14.91 -2.59
C MET A 90 0.98 -14.03 -3.84
N TYR A 91 1.51 -12.81 -3.85
CA TYR A 91 1.44 -11.92 -5.02
C TYR A 91 2.11 -12.56 -6.24
N GLU A 92 3.30 -13.13 -6.07
CA GLU A 92 4.04 -13.77 -7.13
C GLU A 92 3.25 -14.94 -7.74
N THR A 93 2.69 -15.80 -6.91
CA THR A 93 1.89 -16.94 -7.35
C THR A 93 0.66 -16.47 -8.14
N GLN A 94 -0.06 -15.49 -7.64
CA GLN A 94 -1.27 -14.98 -8.28
C GLN A 94 -0.96 -14.24 -9.60
N LEU A 95 0.05 -13.38 -9.62
CA LEU A 95 0.45 -12.64 -10.82
C LEU A 95 0.99 -13.61 -11.91
N ARG A 96 1.78 -14.60 -11.52
CA ARG A 96 2.28 -15.64 -12.42
C ARG A 96 1.13 -16.43 -13.05
N GLY A 97 0.07 -16.73 -12.30
CA GLY A 97 -1.14 -17.36 -12.81
C GLY A 97 -1.83 -16.56 -13.93
N HIS A 98 -1.57 -15.26 -14.00
CA HIS A 98 -2.03 -14.36 -15.04
C HIS A 98 -0.96 -14.03 -16.10
N GLY A 99 0.18 -14.74 -16.10
CA GLY A 99 1.27 -14.55 -17.05
C GLY A 99 2.10 -13.28 -16.81
N MET A 100 2.05 -12.72 -15.60
CA MET A 100 2.83 -11.53 -15.21
C MET A 100 3.98 -11.93 -14.27
N SER A 101 5.16 -11.36 -14.52
CA SER A 101 6.26 -11.42 -13.56
C SER A 101 6.11 -10.33 -12.51
N SER A 102 6.54 -10.61 -11.29
CA SER A 102 6.60 -9.62 -10.20
C SER A 102 8.00 -9.53 -9.60
N ALA A 103 8.28 -8.42 -8.95
CA ALA A 103 9.53 -8.23 -8.22
C ALA A 103 9.24 -7.60 -6.86
N GLN A 104 9.84 -8.14 -5.80
CA GLN A 104 9.79 -7.51 -4.48
C GLN A 104 10.77 -6.34 -4.44
N VAL A 105 10.30 -5.20 -3.91
CA VAL A 105 11.13 -4.05 -3.59
C VAL A 105 10.79 -3.58 -2.18
N LEU A 106 11.78 -3.52 -1.30
CA LEU A 106 11.61 -3.02 0.06
C LEU A 106 12.30 -1.66 0.17
N LEU A 107 11.55 -0.67 0.63
CA LEU A 107 12.01 0.71 0.78
C LEU A 107 11.71 1.21 2.18
N THR A 108 12.50 2.17 2.64
CA THR A 108 12.23 2.96 3.84
C THR A 108 12.03 4.43 3.46
N HIS A 109 11.43 5.22 4.35
CA HIS A 109 11.40 6.67 4.18
C HIS A 109 12.79 7.29 4.09
N ALA A 110 13.77 6.73 4.83
CA ALA A 110 15.16 7.15 4.77
C ALA A 110 15.78 6.90 3.39
N ASP A 111 15.46 5.79 2.72
CA ASP A 111 15.93 5.51 1.36
C ASP A 111 15.39 6.53 0.35
N LEU A 112 14.17 7.01 0.57
CA LEU A 112 13.53 8.00 -0.31
C LEU A 112 13.93 9.45 0.03
N ALA A 113 14.47 9.70 1.22
CA ALA A 113 15.02 10.99 1.63
C ALA A 113 16.49 11.18 1.20
N ASP A 114 17.25 10.10 1.06
CA ASP A 114 18.62 10.10 0.58
C ASP A 114 18.66 10.19 -0.94
N ARG A 115 19.36 11.19 -1.49
CA ARG A 115 19.36 11.44 -2.93
C ARG A 115 19.92 10.27 -3.75
N GLU A 116 20.99 9.64 -3.30
CA GLU A 116 21.62 8.54 -4.04
C GLU A 116 20.71 7.31 -4.05
N ARG A 117 20.20 6.93 -2.88
CA ARG A 117 19.24 5.81 -2.73
C ARG A 117 17.96 6.05 -3.51
N TYR A 118 17.43 7.28 -3.48
CA TYR A 118 16.27 7.69 -4.26
C TYR A 118 16.50 7.45 -5.76
N LEU A 119 17.63 7.91 -6.32
CA LEU A 119 17.95 7.75 -7.73
C LEU A 119 18.14 6.28 -8.12
N ASN A 120 18.75 5.48 -7.25
CA ASN A 120 18.94 4.04 -7.45
C ASN A 120 17.59 3.31 -7.43
N ALA A 121 16.74 3.58 -6.44
CA ALA A 121 15.40 3.01 -6.36
C ALA A 121 14.55 3.39 -7.59
N ARG A 122 14.59 4.67 -8.00
CA ARG A 122 13.91 5.16 -9.20
C ARG A 122 14.36 4.39 -10.45
N SER A 123 15.66 4.29 -10.67
CA SER A 123 16.21 3.60 -11.84
C SER A 123 15.80 2.13 -11.87
N THR A 124 15.86 1.46 -10.73
CA THR A 124 15.44 0.05 -10.59
C THR A 124 13.95 -0.12 -10.92
N LEU A 125 13.08 0.71 -10.35
CA LEU A 125 11.63 0.61 -10.58
C LEU A 125 11.28 0.89 -12.04
N LEU A 126 11.87 1.93 -12.66
CA LEU A 126 11.64 2.23 -14.06
C LEU A 126 12.13 1.09 -14.98
N THR A 127 13.26 0.47 -14.65
CA THR A 127 13.75 -0.70 -15.40
C THR A 127 12.79 -1.89 -15.28
N LEU A 128 12.27 -2.18 -14.07
CA LEU A 128 11.27 -3.24 -13.89
C LEU A 128 10.01 -2.99 -14.74
N LEU A 129 9.51 -1.74 -14.77
CA LEU A 129 8.37 -1.37 -15.59
C LEU A 129 8.64 -1.54 -17.09
N GLN A 130 9.83 -1.15 -17.57
CA GLN A 130 10.24 -1.38 -18.96
C GLN A 130 10.29 -2.88 -19.32
N LEU A 131 10.72 -3.71 -18.37
CA LEU A 131 10.71 -5.17 -18.50
C LEU A 131 9.32 -5.81 -18.36
N LYS A 132 8.28 -5.00 -18.16
CA LYS A 132 6.90 -5.44 -17.92
C LYS A 132 6.76 -6.34 -16.67
N VAL A 133 7.61 -6.11 -15.69
CA VAL A 133 7.55 -6.73 -14.37
C VAL A 133 6.74 -5.81 -13.45
N ILE A 134 5.82 -6.35 -12.69
CA ILE A 134 5.03 -5.58 -11.71
C ILE A 134 5.80 -5.51 -10.39
N PRO A 135 6.32 -4.32 -9.99
CA PRO A 135 6.94 -4.17 -8.68
C PRO A 135 5.88 -4.29 -7.58
N VAL A 136 6.17 -5.12 -6.58
CA VAL A 136 5.41 -5.22 -5.33
C VAL A 136 6.27 -4.61 -4.23
N ILE A 137 5.93 -3.40 -3.84
CA ILE A 137 6.68 -2.59 -2.88
C ILE A 137 6.06 -2.73 -1.50
N ASN A 138 6.89 -2.83 -0.49
CA ASN A 138 6.50 -2.70 0.90
C ASN A 138 7.56 -1.93 1.68
N GLU A 139 7.23 -1.50 2.89
CA GLU A 139 8.24 -0.96 3.80
C GLU A 139 9.22 -2.05 4.21
N ASN A 140 10.49 -1.69 4.37
CA ASN A 140 11.49 -2.57 4.95
C ASN A 140 11.40 -2.53 6.47
N ASP A 141 10.32 -3.11 6.99
CA ASP A 141 10.02 -3.16 8.41
C ASP A 141 11.16 -3.72 9.27
N THR A 142 12.10 -4.48 8.68
CA THR A 142 13.20 -5.11 9.44
C THR A 142 14.27 -4.13 9.92
N VAL A 143 14.33 -2.93 9.34
CA VAL A 143 15.35 -1.93 9.64
C VAL A 143 14.79 -0.58 10.06
N VAL A 144 13.47 -0.39 10.03
CA VAL A 144 12.82 0.84 10.47
C VAL A 144 12.48 0.82 11.95
N ASN A 145 12.53 2.00 12.60
CA ASN A 145 12.27 2.13 14.01
C ASN A 145 10.89 2.73 14.31
N ASP A 146 10.64 3.94 13.86
CA ASP A 146 9.44 4.69 14.25
C ASP A 146 8.25 4.42 13.35
N GLU A 147 8.46 4.23 12.05
CA GLU A 147 7.41 3.97 11.07
C GLU A 147 6.68 2.66 11.34
N ILE A 148 7.38 1.63 11.81
CA ILE A 148 6.77 0.32 12.15
C ILE A 148 5.70 0.43 13.22
N LYS A 149 5.79 1.46 14.07
CA LYS A 149 4.79 1.75 15.11
C LYS A 149 3.52 2.35 14.51
N PHE A 150 3.65 3.10 13.42
CA PHE A 150 2.53 3.75 12.73
C PHE A 150 1.89 2.84 11.69
N GLY A 151 2.66 1.93 11.06
CA GLY A 151 2.14 0.88 10.18
C GLY A 151 1.36 1.40 8.97
N ASP A 152 1.78 2.56 8.43
CA ASP A 152 1.08 3.25 7.36
C ASP A 152 1.92 3.36 6.09
N ASN A 153 1.49 2.64 5.07
CA ASN A 153 2.08 2.68 3.73
C ASN A 153 1.37 3.66 2.78
N ASP A 154 0.45 4.51 3.27
CA ASP A 154 -0.19 5.52 2.42
C ASP A 154 0.84 6.56 1.98
N THR A 155 1.64 7.06 2.93
CA THR A 155 2.76 7.98 2.63
C THR A 155 3.80 7.32 1.73
N LEU A 156 4.17 6.05 1.99
CA LEU A 156 5.06 5.30 1.09
C LEU A 156 4.46 5.22 -0.32
N GLY A 157 3.16 4.96 -0.44
CA GLY A 157 2.45 4.96 -1.72
C GLY A 157 2.56 6.28 -2.48
N ALA A 158 2.41 7.41 -1.77
CA ALA A 158 2.56 8.75 -2.35
C ALA A 158 4.01 9.04 -2.77
N LEU A 159 4.98 8.67 -1.93
CA LEU A 159 6.41 8.82 -2.26
C LEU A 159 6.80 7.96 -3.47
N VAL A 160 6.31 6.73 -3.55
CA VAL A 160 6.52 5.85 -4.71
C VAL A 160 5.86 6.43 -5.97
N ALA A 161 4.65 6.99 -5.87
CA ALA A 161 3.99 7.63 -7.00
C ALA A 161 4.83 8.78 -7.56
N ASN A 162 5.39 9.62 -6.68
CA ASN A 162 6.33 10.67 -7.08
C ASN A 162 7.64 10.10 -7.65
N LEU A 163 8.20 9.04 -7.02
CA LEU A 163 9.45 8.41 -7.43
C LEU A 163 9.41 7.92 -8.86
N VAL A 164 8.28 7.37 -9.29
CA VAL A 164 8.12 6.81 -10.64
C VAL A 164 7.37 7.74 -11.61
N ASP A 165 7.08 8.99 -11.24
CA ASP A 165 6.24 9.93 -12.00
C ASP A 165 4.91 9.28 -12.43
N ALA A 166 4.17 8.74 -11.48
CA ALA A 166 2.89 8.12 -11.75
C ALA A 166 1.81 9.15 -12.11
N ASP A 167 0.94 8.79 -13.05
CA ASP A 167 -0.21 9.63 -13.44
C ASP A 167 -1.33 9.55 -12.38
N ALA A 168 -1.38 8.45 -11.60
CA ALA A 168 -2.39 8.24 -10.57
C ALA A 168 -1.88 7.35 -9.44
N LEU A 169 -2.30 7.69 -8.22
CA LEU A 169 -2.24 6.83 -7.04
C LEU A 169 -3.67 6.40 -6.67
N ILE A 170 -3.89 5.10 -6.58
CA ILE A 170 -5.15 4.50 -6.13
C ILE A 170 -4.93 3.90 -4.76
N ILE A 171 -5.64 4.37 -3.74
CA ILE A 171 -5.57 3.83 -2.39
C ILE A 171 -6.82 2.97 -2.14
N LEU A 172 -6.62 1.66 -2.03
CA LEU A 172 -7.66 0.72 -1.64
C LEU A 172 -7.74 0.65 -0.12
N THR A 173 -8.92 0.88 0.42
CA THR A 173 -9.16 0.96 1.85
C THR A 173 -10.52 0.32 2.19
N ASP A 174 -10.77 0.08 3.47
CA ASP A 174 -12.02 -0.46 4.01
C ASP A 174 -13.19 0.56 3.96
N GLN A 175 -12.91 1.81 3.61
CA GLN A 175 -13.92 2.85 3.43
C GLN A 175 -14.12 3.17 1.94
N ARG A 176 -15.34 3.57 1.59
CA ARG A 176 -15.68 3.96 0.21
C ARG A 176 -14.85 5.16 -0.30
N GLY A 177 -14.36 5.99 0.60
CA GLY A 177 -13.55 7.18 0.30
C GLY A 177 -13.62 8.18 1.45
N LEU A 178 -13.37 9.45 1.13
CA LEU A 178 -13.44 10.54 2.09
C LEU A 178 -14.89 10.94 2.37
N TYR A 179 -15.18 11.24 3.63
CA TYR A 179 -16.46 11.79 4.09
C TYR A 179 -16.24 13.06 4.91
N SER A 180 -17.27 13.90 5.00
CA SER A 180 -17.25 15.13 5.81
C SER A 180 -17.09 14.89 7.33
N ALA A 181 -17.36 13.66 7.79
CA ALA A 181 -17.15 13.15 9.14
C ALA A 181 -17.05 11.62 9.09
N ASP A 182 -16.75 10.96 10.21
CA ASP A 182 -16.71 9.48 10.25
C ASP A 182 -18.13 8.91 10.07
N PRO A 183 -18.45 8.22 8.94
CA PRO A 183 -19.79 7.73 8.65
C PRO A 183 -20.28 6.62 9.61
N ARG A 184 -19.36 6.04 10.40
CA ARG A 184 -19.71 5.06 11.45
C ARG A 184 -20.26 5.73 12.71
N ARG A 185 -19.96 7.03 12.90
CA ARG A 185 -20.34 7.82 14.07
C ARG A 185 -21.39 8.88 13.76
N ASP A 186 -21.34 9.40 12.53
CA ASP A 186 -22.26 10.44 12.07
C ASP A 186 -23.03 9.97 10.83
N PRO A 187 -24.32 9.59 10.98
CA PRO A 187 -25.16 9.19 9.84
C PRO A 187 -25.40 10.30 8.82
N ALA A 188 -25.14 11.57 9.18
CA ALA A 188 -25.25 12.72 8.28
C ALA A 188 -23.95 12.99 7.50
N ALA A 189 -22.90 12.19 7.70
CA ALA A 189 -21.63 12.32 6.99
C ALA A 189 -21.84 12.17 5.47
N ARG A 190 -21.40 13.19 4.72
CA ARG A 190 -21.52 13.22 3.26
C ARG A 190 -20.26 12.69 2.61
N PHE A 191 -20.44 11.84 1.60
CA PHE A 191 -19.35 11.37 0.76
C PHE A 191 -18.77 12.53 -0.06
N ILE A 192 -17.43 12.64 -0.09
CA ILE A 192 -16.67 13.63 -0.86
C ILE A 192 -16.10 12.92 -2.09
N ASP A 193 -16.69 13.15 -3.23
CA ASP A 193 -16.31 12.49 -4.49
C ASP A 193 -15.12 13.19 -5.18
N ARG A 194 -14.93 14.48 -4.91
CA ARG A 194 -13.82 15.29 -5.44
C ARG A 194 -13.39 16.32 -4.44
N ALA A 195 -12.08 16.53 -4.38
CA ALA A 195 -11.45 17.57 -3.58
C ALA A 195 -10.11 17.96 -4.21
N GLN A 196 -9.58 19.09 -3.81
CA GLN A 196 -8.26 19.55 -4.23
C GLN A 196 -7.24 19.22 -3.14
N ALA A 197 -6.10 18.63 -3.52
CA ALA A 197 -5.02 18.38 -2.59
C ALA A 197 -4.51 19.70 -1.98
N GLY A 198 -4.23 19.69 -0.66
CA GLY A 198 -3.82 20.88 0.08
C GLY A 198 -4.97 21.75 0.57
N ASP A 199 -6.23 21.35 0.39
CA ASP A 199 -7.36 22.03 1.00
C ASP A 199 -7.39 21.79 2.52
N PRO A 200 -7.26 22.82 3.39
CA PRO A 200 -7.25 22.64 4.84
C PRO A 200 -8.55 22.04 5.40
N GLU A 201 -9.66 22.10 4.66
CA GLU A 201 -10.90 21.45 5.08
C GLU A 201 -10.80 19.94 5.05
N LEU A 202 -10.02 19.37 4.12
CA LEU A 202 -9.83 17.93 4.04
C LEU A 202 -9.14 17.39 5.30
N GLU A 203 -8.09 18.07 5.78
CA GLU A 203 -7.39 17.70 7.00
C GLU A 203 -8.32 17.74 8.22
N ARG A 204 -9.18 18.75 8.31
CA ARG A 204 -10.18 18.86 9.39
C ARG A 204 -11.21 17.73 9.32
N MET A 205 -11.68 17.37 8.13
CA MET A 205 -12.64 16.30 7.93
C MET A 205 -12.04 14.91 8.20
N ALA A 206 -10.76 14.74 7.88
CA ALA A 206 -10.04 13.48 8.06
C ALA A 206 -9.54 13.25 9.50
N GLY A 207 -9.55 14.27 10.34
CA GLY A 207 -9.09 14.22 11.72
C GLY A 207 -9.95 13.25 12.55
N GLY A 208 -9.48 12.03 12.74
CA GLY A 208 -10.12 11.01 13.55
C GLY A 208 -9.20 9.79 13.73
N VAL A 209 -9.45 9.01 14.78
CA VAL A 209 -8.69 7.78 15.06
C VAL A 209 -9.03 6.73 14.01
N GLY A 210 -8.01 6.20 13.32
CA GLY A 210 -8.14 5.11 12.36
C GLY A 210 -8.72 3.82 12.96
N SER A 211 -8.88 2.79 12.14
CA SER A 211 -9.32 1.46 12.58
C SER A 211 -8.31 0.83 13.56
N SER A 212 -8.75 -0.10 14.39
CA SER A 212 -7.92 -0.79 15.40
C SER A 212 -6.74 -1.57 14.80
N ILE A 213 -6.79 -1.87 13.51
CA ILE A 213 -5.78 -2.67 12.78
C ILE A 213 -4.90 -1.78 11.89
N GLY A 214 -5.48 -0.76 11.23
CA GLY A 214 -4.75 0.24 10.45
C GLY A 214 -4.62 1.54 11.24
N ARG A 215 -3.42 1.88 11.68
CA ARG A 215 -3.17 3.08 12.51
C ARG A 215 -3.16 4.38 11.71
N GLY A 216 -2.99 4.32 10.40
CA GLY A 216 -3.13 5.48 9.51
C GLY A 216 -4.60 5.74 9.21
N GLY A 217 -5.27 6.62 9.90
CA GLY A 217 -6.66 7.00 9.64
C GLY A 217 -6.87 7.63 8.25
N MET A 218 -7.98 8.31 8.06
CA MET A 218 -8.24 9.05 6.80
C MET A 218 -7.21 10.16 6.55
N ILE A 219 -6.63 10.72 7.61
CA ILE A 219 -5.61 11.79 7.53
C ILE A 219 -4.36 11.39 6.72
N THR A 220 -3.99 10.12 6.72
CA THR A 220 -2.82 9.66 5.95
C THR A 220 -3.12 9.45 4.46
N LYS A 221 -4.39 9.55 4.06
CA LYS A 221 -4.85 9.31 2.69
C LYS A 221 -5.13 10.60 1.91
N ILE A 222 -5.04 11.73 2.59
CA ILE A 222 -5.18 13.06 2.03
C ILE A 222 -3.88 13.86 2.15
#